data_2a55e86caf290a3e23544a4e1f3b9998
#
_entry.id   2a55e86caf290a3e23544a4e1f3b9998
#
_cell.length_a   1.000
_cell.length_b   1.000
_cell.length_c   1.000
_cell.angle_alpha   90.00
_cell.angle_beta   90.00
_cell.angle_gamma   90.00
#
_symmetry.space_group_name_H-M   'P 1'
#
loop_
_entity.id
_entity.type
_entity.pdbx_description
1 polymer ?
#
loop_
_entity_poly.entity_id
_entity_poly.type
_entity_poly.pdbx_seq_one_letter_code
_entity_poly.pdbx_strand_id
1 'polypeptide(L)'
;MLCFTAFHFRKDVPLGVYLVVLNLLFVFGSDAQTTTLTFQYGGLNRTAQVYVPPGSQPSDSLPLVLVLHGFTQSGTTMLNSTGFNALAQQYRAVIAYPNGVNNGWNTQSGMPGASTADDVGYLLALADSIRLRWGTRYHRLYSCGFSAGGFMSYRLACERPDRFEAIASVAGTMSTTAFAACQGPPLPPSFHVRLLHIHGTSDGVVSYAGGNGNVSAEQCVQSWVVRAQCPSQPVVVALPNTYTADGSTVEEFRYAPCAPLGPVGTNGAGRPGQVVFLKVTGGGHTWPGNTAPLFGLGNVNRDFQASARIMDFFLGSGAAATSSELPNFTDKNPTWSEVLDGLSLSNDPSEGLWDFWGRRYPVHPTNHGDYDSGLWLTRYQGQTTKWLKLPQ
;
A
#
# COMPACT_ATOMS: atom_id res chain seq x y z
N MET A 1 -18.08 -31.93 -24.99
CA MET A 1 -18.14 -32.21 -26.45
C MET A 1 -17.09 -31.30 -27.08
N LEU A 2 -15.88 -31.83 -27.27
CA LEU A 2 -14.72 -31.10 -27.77
C LEU A 2 -14.77 -31.14 -29.29
N CYS A 3 -14.87 -29.97 -29.90
CA CYS A 3 -14.82 -29.84 -31.35
C CYS A 3 -13.35 -29.70 -31.77
N PHE A 4 -12.79 -30.75 -32.34
CA PHE A 4 -11.46 -30.70 -32.96
C PHE A 4 -11.59 -30.13 -34.38
N THR A 5 -11.14 -28.93 -34.62
CA THR A 5 -10.88 -28.41 -35.96
C THR A 5 -9.50 -28.86 -36.40
N ALA A 6 -9.45 -29.67 -37.44
CA ALA A 6 -8.22 -30.16 -38.06
C ALA A 6 -7.50 -28.99 -38.76
N PHE A 7 -6.32 -28.64 -38.27
CA PHE A 7 -5.42 -27.71 -38.95
C PHE A 7 -4.61 -28.44 -40.02
N HIS A 8 -4.72 -27.96 -41.26
CA HIS A 8 -3.85 -28.41 -42.34
C HIS A 8 -2.50 -27.69 -42.23
N PHE A 9 -1.44 -28.47 -42.00
CA PHE A 9 -0.08 -27.96 -41.97
C PHE A 9 0.48 -27.74 -43.35
N ARG A 10 0.93 -26.53 -43.69
CA ARG A 10 1.78 -26.25 -44.83
C ARG A 10 3.19 -26.70 -44.57
N LYS A 11 3.81 -27.42 -45.51
CA LYS A 11 5.12 -28.08 -45.40
C LYS A 11 6.35 -27.15 -45.41
N ASP A 12 6.16 -25.83 -45.55
CA ASP A 12 7.25 -24.90 -45.88
C ASP A 12 7.62 -23.91 -44.75
N VAL A 13 7.20 -24.17 -43.50
CA VAL A 13 7.54 -23.30 -42.37
C VAL A 13 8.59 -23.96 -41.47
N PRO A 14 9.75 -23.31 -41.19
CA PRO A 14 10.80 -23.90 -40.38
C PRO A 14 10.32 -24.21 -38.95
N LEU A 15 10.77 -25.37 -38.42
CA LEU A 15 10.38 -25.91 -37.11
C LEU A 15 10.55 -24.92 -35.95
N GLY A 16 11.45 -23.95 -36.08
CA GLY A 16 11.71 -22.90 -35.08
C GLY A 16 10.57 -21.90 -34.89
N VAL A 17 9.69 -21.71 -35.89
CA VAL A 17 8.55 -20.79 -35.85
C VAL A 17 7.38 -21.38 -35.04
N TYR A 18 7.27 -22.72 -35.02
CA TYR A 18 6.21 -23.41 -34.25
C TYR A 18 6.43 -23.42 -32.76
N LEU A 19 7.69 -23.34 -32.28
CA LEU A 19 8.01 -23.29 -30.84
C LEU A 19 7.68 -21.94 -30.20
N VAL A 20 7.65 -20.84 -30.98
CA VAL A 20 7.31 -19.51 -30.49
C VAL A 20 5.80 -19.32 -30.33
N VAL A 21 4.99 -19.99 -31.15
CA VAL A 21 3.52 -19.88 -31.11
C VAL A 21 2.92 -20.75 -30.01
N LEU A 22 3.58 -21.83 -29.60
CA LEU A 22 3.06 -22.72 -28.55
C LEU A 22 3.27 -22.19 -27.12
N ASN A 23 4.12 -21.18 -26.95
CA ASN A 23 4.36 -20.57 -25.61
C ASN A 23 3.43 -19.39 -25.28
N LEU A 24 2.49 -19.01 -26.17
CA LEU A 24 1.57 -17.88 -25.97
C LEU A 24 0.15 -18.29 -25.53
N LEU A 25 -0.10 -19.57 -25.29
CA LEU A 25 -1.38 -20.06 -24.75
C LEU A 25 -1.21 -20.63 -23.32
N PHE A 26 -0.49 -19.94 -22.44
CA PHE A 26 -0.78 -20.09 -21.02
C PHE A 26 -2.07 -19.33 -20.72
N VAL A 27 -3.19 -20.00 -20.88
CA VAL A 27 -4.44 -19.65 -20.19
C VAL A 27 -4.10 -19.69 -18.69
N PHE A 28 -3.95 -18.52 -18.09
CA PHE A 28 -3.88 -18.42 -16.62
C PHE A 28 -5.18 -19.01 -16.09
N GLY A 29 -5.10 -20.19 -15.49
CA GLY A 29 -6.21 -20.81 -14.81
C GLY A 29 -6.74 -19.85 -13.74
N SER A 30 -8.04 -19.75 -13.67
CA SER A 30 -8.80 -18.74 -12.91
C SER A 30 -8.92 -19.02 -11.43
N ASP A 31 -8.00 -19.75 -10.81
CA ASP A 31 -8.08 -20.05 -9.39
C ASP A 31 -7.45 -18.94 -8.54
N ALA A 32 -8.17 -18.56 -7.48
CA ALA A 32 -7.65 -17.64 -6.47
C ALA A 32 -6.35 -18.17 -5.90
N GLN A 33 -5.22 -17.55 -6.20
CA GLN A 33 -3.92 -18.04 -5.78
C GLN A 33 -3.24 -17.04 -4.84
N THR A 34 -2.92 -17.52 -3.63
CA THR A 34 -1.96 -16.85 -2.76
C THR A 34 -0.55 -17.29 -3.17
N THR A 35 0.27 -16.34 -3.61
CA THR A 35 1.66 -16.58 -4.04
C THR A 35 2.61 -16.00 -3.01
N THR A 36 3.65 -16.74 -2.65
CA THR A 36 4.76 -16.20 -1.85
C THR A 36 5.77 -15.52 -2.75
N LEU A 37 6.00 -14.23 -2.54
CA LEU A 37 7.12 -13.51 -3.12
C LEU A 37 8.31 -13.56 -2.15
N THR A 38 9.49 -13.81 -2.70
CA THR A 38 10.76 -13.73 -1.97
C THR A 38 11.75 -12.93 -2.81
N PHE A 39 12.41 -11.94 -2.23
CA PHE A 39 13.45 -11.16 -2.90
C PHE A 39 14.44 -10.55 -1.89
N GLN A 40 15.59 -10.15 -2.40
CA GLN A 40 16.62 -9.47 -1.60
C GLN A 40 16.32 -7.97 -1.54
N TYR A 41 16.35 -7.42 -0.32
CA TYR A 41 16.28 -5.98 -0.10
C TYR A 41 17.15 -5.58 1.10
N GLY A 42 18.05 -4.61 0.90
CA GLY A 42 18.97 -4.15 1.95
C GLY A 42 19.87 -5.26 2.51
N GLY A 43 20.26 -6.24 1.68
CA GLY A 43 21.05 -7.41 2.09
C GLY A 43 20.26 -8.48 2.86
N LEU A 44 18.93 -8.35 2.97
CA LEU A 44 18.08 -9.26 3.71
C LEU A 44 17.11 -10.01 2.77
N ASN A 45 16.85 -11.28 3.06
CA ASN A 45 15.76 -12.03 2.43
C ASN A 45 14.43 -11.51 2.97
N ARG A 46 13.59 -10.95 2.09
CA ARG A 46 12.27 -10.43 2.44
C ARG A 46 11.21 -11.30 1.76
N THR A 47 10.10 -11.52 2.47
CA THR A 47 9.00 -12.35 1.97
C THR A 47 7.66 -11.65 2.14
N ALA A 48 6.72 -11.94 1.24
CA ALA A 48 5.33 -11.50 1.33
C ALA A 48 4.40 -12.56 0.74
N GLN A 49 3.24 -12.75 1.35
CA GLN A 49 2.13 -13.45 0.73
C GLN A 49 1.33 -12.46 -0.12
N VAL A 50 1.03 -12.80 -1.37
CA VAL A 50 0.25 -11.94 -2.26
C VAL A 50 -0.97 -12.69 -2.76
N TYR A 51 -2.14 -12.17 -2.48
CA TYR A 51 -3.41 -12.67 -2.99
C TYR A 51 -3.87 -11.81 -4.16
N VAL A 52 -4.12 -12.45 -5.29
CA VAL A 52 -4.67 -11.82 -6.50
C VAL A 52 -6.07 -12.39 -6.75
N PRO A 53 -7.11 -11.54 -6.92
CA PRO A 53 -8.46 -12.02 -7.17
C PRO A 53 -8.52 -12.89 -8.43
N PRO A 54 -9.34 -13.97 -8.44
CA PRO A 54 -9.52 -14.82 -9.60
C PRO A 54 -9.95 -14.04 -10.85
N GLY A 55 -9.46 -14.45 -12.00
CA GLY A 55 -9.78 -13.83 -13.28
C GLY A 55 -9.19 -12.42 -13.49
N SER A 56 -8.32 -11.95 -12.59
CA SER A 56 -7.64 -10.67 -12.76
C SER A 56 -6.62 -10.71 -13.87
N GLN A 57 -6.57 -9.64 -14.65
CA GLN A 57 -5.58 -9.42 -15.70
C GLN A 57 -4.71 -8.20 -15.34
N PRO A 58 -3.45 -8.14 -15.81
CA PRO A 58 -2.61 -6.95 -15.58
C PRO A 58 -3.24 -5.65 -16.12
N SER A 59 -4.05 -5.74 -17.18
CA SER A 59 -4.80 -4.60 -17.74
C SER A 59 -5.89 -4.05 -16.82
N ASP A 60 -6.35 -4.81 -15.81
CA ASP A 60 -7.39 -4.37 -14.87
C ASP A 60 -6.90 -3.23 -13.97
N SER A 61 -5.59 -3.08 -13.84
CA SER A 61 -4.96 -2.03 -13.04
C SER A 61 -5.54 -1.96 -11.62
N LEU A 62 -5.55 -3.10 -10.91
CA LEU A 62 -6.18 -3.21 -9.60
C LEU A 62 -5.48 -2.37 -8.53
N PRO A 63 -6.21 -1.89 -7.51
CA PRO A 63 -5.59 -1.30 -6.32
C PRO A 63 -4.77 -2.34 -5.56
N LEU A 64 -3.72 -1.90 -4.86
CA LEU A 64 -2.89 -2.73 -3.99
C LEU A 64 -3.05 -2.30 -2.53
N VAL A 65 -3.36 -3.25 -1.65
CA VAL A 65 -3.43 -3.05 -0.20
C VAL A 65 -2.32 -3.84 0.49
N LEU A 66 -1.46 -3.17 1.22
CA LEU A 66 -0.47 -3.76 2.12
C LEU A 66 -1.12 -3.96 3.49
N VAL A 67 -1.15 -5.19 4.00
CA VAL A 67 -1.73 -5.55 5.29
C VAL A 67 -0.60 -5.96 6.23
N LEU A 68 -0.24 -5.07 7.15
CA LEU A 68 0.96 -5.16 7.98
C LEU A 68 0.65 -5.81 9.33
N HIS A 69 1.45 -6.79 9.71
CA HIS A 69 1.27 -7.54 10.96
C HIS A 69 1.74 -6.76 12.20
N GLY A 70 1.24 -7.16 13.37
CA GLY A 70 1.73 -6.70 14.66
C GLY A 70 3.10 -7.28 15.03
N PHE A 71 3.72 -6.75 16.09
CA PHE A 71 4.97 -7.28 16.62
C PHE A 71 4.82 -8.76 17.00
N THR A 72 5.82 -9.58 16.73
CA THR A 72 5.88 -11.04 16.87
C THR A 72 4.95 -11.84 15.94
N GLN A 73 4.13 -11.17 15.14
CA GLN A 73 3.27 -11.80 14.14
C GLN A 73 3.96 -11.93 12.77
N SER A 74 3.22 -12.42 11.80
CA SER A 74 3.69 -12.57 10.41
C SER A 74 2.60 -12.16 9.42
N GLY A 75 2.98 -11.99 8.15
CA GLY A 75 2.02 -11.80 7.06
C GLY A 75 0.99 -12.93 6.98
N THR A 76 1.42 -14.19 7.25
CA THR A 76 0.51 -15.35 7.31
C THR A 76 -0.53 -15.23 8.44
N THR A 77 -0.15 -14.65 9.59
CA THR A 77 -1.11 -14.38 10.67
C THR A 77 -2.21 -13.44 10.19
N MET A 78 -1.86 -12.35 9.52
CA MET A 78 -2.84 -11.38 8.99
C MET A 78 -3.70 -12.00 7.89
N LEU A 79 -3.11 -12.78 6.99
CA LEU A 79 -3.82 -13.48 5.92
C LEU A 79 -4.93 -14.40 6.49
N ASN A 80 -4.61 -15.16 7.54
CA ASN A 80 -5.52 -16.13 8.12
C ASN A 80 -6.58 -15.52 9.05
N SER A 81 -6.28 -14.34 9.64
CA SER A 81 -7.10 -13.80 10.73
C SER A 81 -7.97 -12.62 10.34
N THR A 82 -7.71 -11.93 9.22
CA THR A 82 -8.37 -10.66 8.93
C THR A 82 -9.44 -10.74 7.83
N GLY A 83 -9.50 -11.85 7.09
CA GLY A 83 -10.50 -12.07 6.05
C GLY A 83 -10.38 -11.19 4.81
N PHE A 84 -9.26 -10.49 4.60
CA PHE A 84 -9.08 -9.61 3.44
C PHE A 84 -9.16 -10.33 2.10
N ASN A 85 -8.80 -11.64 2.02
CA ASN A 85 -8.87 -12.37 0.76
C ASN A 85 -10.31 -12.47 0.21
N ALA A 86 -11.30 -12.67 1.09
CA ALA A 86 -12.71 -12.68 0.68
C ALA A 86 -13.16 -11.29 0.18
N LEU A 87 -12.74 -10.24 0.89
CA LEU A 87 -13.02 -8.85 0.51
C LEU A 87 -12.29 -8.44 -0.78
N ALA A 88 -11.07 -8.94 -0.98
CA ALA A 88 -10.28 -8.67 -2.18
C ALA A 88 -11.01 -9.04 -3.48
N GLN A 89 -11.75 -10.14 -3.47
CA GLN A 89 -12.57 -10.54 -4.62
C GLN A 89 -13.73 -9.55 -4.85
N GLN A 90 -14.43 -9.18 -3.78
CA GLN A 90 -15.54 -8.23 -3.84
C GLN A 90 -15.12 -6.84 -4.34
N TYR A 91 -13.99 -6.34 -3.81
CA TYR A 91 -13.48 -4.99 -4.11
C TYR A 91 -12.53 -4.95 -5.30
N ARG A 92 -12.24 -6.08 -5.92
CA ARG A 92 -11.27 -6.18 -7.03
C ARG A 92 -9.94 -5.52 -6.65
N ALA A 93 -9.27 -6.02 -5.61
CA ALA A 93 -8.02 -5.49 -5.08
C ALA A 93 -6.98 -6.59 -4.88
N VAL A 94 -5.72 -6.31 -5.14
CA VAL A 94 -4.59 -7.18 -4.76
C VAL A 94 -4.25 -6.92 -3.31
N ILE A 95 -4.08 -7.98 -2.51
CA ILE A 95 -3.69 -7.87 -1.10
C ILE A 95 -2.29 -8.47 -0.93
N ALA A 96 -1.41 -7.73 -0.28
CA ALA A 96 -0.10 -8.21 0.08
C ALA A 96 0.07 -8.22 1.61
N TYR A 97 0.60 -9.31 2.13
CA TYR A 97 0.89 -9.55 3.54
C TYR A 97 2.41 -9.72 3.71
N PRO A 98 3.16 -8.62 3.78
CA PRO A 98 4.61 -8.68 3.91
C PRO A 98 5.04 -9.11 5.32
N ASN A 99 6.26 -9.67 5.43
CA ASN A 99 6.91 -9.98 6.68
C ASN A 99 7.95 -8.91 7.04
N GLY A 100 7.88 -8.43 8.27
CA GLY A 100 8.93 -7.62 8.88
C GLY A 100 10.13 -8.46 9.29
N VAL A 101 11.28 -7.82 9.50
CA VAL A 101 12.49 -8.50 9.98
C VAL A 101 12.27 -8.96 11.42
N ASN A 102 12.55 -10.24 11.70
CA ASN A 102 12.31 -10.86 13.01
C ASN A 102 10.88 -10.61 13.53
N ASN A 103 9.90 -10.65 12.64
CA ASN A 103 8.49 -10.38 12.96
C ASN A 103 8.23 -9.00 13.57
N GLY A 104 9.02 -8.00 13.21
CA GLY A 104 8.89 -6.61 13.65
C GLY A 104 9.10 -5.62 12.52
N TRP A 105 8.66 -4.39 12.75
CA TRP A 105 8.81 -3.26 11.83
C TRP A 105 9.69 -2.18 12.45
N ASN A 106 10.44 -1.47 11.63
CA ASN A 106 11.12 -0.24 12.03
C ASN A 106 10.08 0.89 12.15
N THR A 107 9.46 0.98 13.30
CA THR A 107 8.43 1.99 13.61
C THR A 107 9.00 3.25 14.25
N GLN A 108 10.33 3.35 14.38
CA GLN A 108 11.01 4.41 15.11
C GLN A 108 10.58 4.51 16.58
N SER A 109 10.03 3.43 17.13
CA SER A 109 9.53 3.42 18.53
C SER A 109 10.63 3.23 19.57
N GLY A 110 11.81 2.75 19.16
CA GLY A 110 12.87 2.38 20.10
C GLY A 110 12.53 1.18 21.00
N MET A 111 11.41 0.49 20.75
CA MET A 111 10.99 -0.67 21.54
C MET A 111 11.99 -1.82 21.38
N PRO A 112 12.30 -2.58 22.44
CA PRO A 112 13.10 -3.78 22.33
C PRO A 112 12.55 -4.75 21.29
N GLY A 113 13.40 -5.24 20.37
CA GLY A 113 13.01 -6.14 19.31
C GLY A 113 12.37 -5.47 18.07
N ALA A 114 12.21 -4.15 18.05
CA ALA A 114 11.83 -3.44 16.85
C ALA A 114 12.92 -3.59 15.77
N SER A 115 12.50 -3.71 14.50
CA SER A 115 13.43 -3.74 13.37
C SER A 115 14.15 -2.39 13.24
N THR A 116 15.40 -2.43 12.79
CA THR A 116 16.19 -1.25 12.36
C THR A 116 16.39 -1.23 10.84
N ALA A 117 15.82 -2.21 10.13
CA ALA A 117 15.92 -2.31 8.68
C ALA A 117 15.17 -1.16 7.98
N ASP A 118 15.51 -0.92 6.73
CA ASP A 118 14.75 0.01 5.87
C ASP A 118 13.44 -0.66 5.40
N ASP A 119 12.45 -0.69 6.29
CA ASP A 119 11.15 -1.27 5.98
C ASP A 119 10.30 -0.36 5.06
N VAL A 120 10.52 0.96 5.06
CA VAL A 120 9.86 1.86 4.11
C VAL A 120 10.29 1.52 2.68
N GLY A 121 11.59 1.48 2.43
CA GLY A 121 12.12 1.13 1.11
C GLY A 121 11.71 -0.28 0.68
N TYR A 122 11.75 -1.26 1.61
CA TYR A 122 11.29 -2.63 1.33
C TYR A 122 9.83 -2.67 0.88
N LEU A 123 8.91 -2.02 1.61
CA LEU A 123 7.47 -2.05 1.30
C LEU A 123 7.15 -1.37 -0.03
N LEU A 124 7.91 -0.34 -0.39
CA LEU A 124 7.80 0.30 -1.70
C LEU A 124 8.35 -0.59 -2.81
N ALA A 125 9.51 -1.22 -2.62
CA ALA A 125 10.08 -2.17 -3.57
C ALA A 125 9.15 -3.38 -3.79
N LEU A 126 8.51 -3.86 -2.71
CA LEU A 126 7.47 -4.90 -2.80
C LEU A 126 6.29 -4.43 -3.65
N ALA A 127 5.76 -3.24 -3.39
CA ALA A 127 4.64 -2.69 -4.15
C ALA A 127 4.99 -2.53 -5.63
N ASP A 128 6.20 -2.06 -5.95
CA ASP A 128 6.67 -1.93 -7.33
C ASP A 128 6.85 -3.32 -8.01
N SER A 129 7.35 -4.32 -7.28
CA SER A 129 7.47 -5.69 -7.79
C SER A 129 6.09 -6.32 -8.08
N ILE A 130 5.11 -6.08 -7.20
CA ILE A 130 3.72 -6.52 -7.41
C ILE A 130 3.12 -5.81 -8.62
N ARG A 131 3.36 -4.51 -8.77
CA ARG A 131 2.89 -3.74 -9.92
C ARG A 131 3.44 -4.28 -11.23
N LEU A 132 4.72 -4.54 -11.30
CA LEU A 132 5.36 -5.10 -12.51
C LEU A 132 4.81 -6.49 -12.86
N ARG A 133 4.49 -7.31 -11.86
CA ARG A 133 4.04 -8.69 -12.06
C ARG A 133 2.55 -8.80 -12.36
N TRP A 134 1.71 -7.99 -11.72
CA TRP A 134 0.24 -8.10 -11.80
C TRP A 134 -0.46 -6.82 -12.27
N GLY A 135 0.28 -5.80 -12.70
CA GLY A 135 -0.29 -4.58 -13.28
C GLY A 135 -1.11 -3.74 -12.30
N THR A 136 -0.77 -3.72 -11.00
CA THR A 136 -1.49 -2.87 -10.04
C THR A 136 -1.22 -1.39 -10.31
N ARG A 137 -2.19 -0.52 -9.94
CA ARG A 137 -2.05 0.94 -10.16
C ARG A 137 -1.00 1.56 -9.26
N TYR A 138 -0.16 2.43 -9.80
CA TYR A 138 0.87 3.15 -9.05
C TYR A 138 0.27 4.06 -7.96
N HIS A 139 -0.80 4.80 -8.30
CA HIS A 139 -1.44 5.78 -7.42
C HIS A 139 -2.62 5.21 -6.60
N ARG A 140 -2.82 3.89 -6.61
CA ARG A 140 -3.84 3.22 -5.79
C ARG A 140 -3.18 2.22 -4.87
N LEU A 141 -2.18 2.73 -4.12
CA LEU A 141 -1.50 1.99 -3.06
C LEU A 141 -2.09 2.39 -1.71
N TYR A 142 -2.41 1.38 -0.92
CA TYR A 142 -3.00 1.51 0.41
C TYR A 142 -2.19 0.72 1.42
N SER A 143 -2.18 1.15 2.68
CA SER A 143 -1.57 0.41 3.77
C SER A 143 -2.51 0.34 4.96
N CYS A 144 -2.68 -0.83 5.52
CA CYS A 144 -3.29 -0.99 6.84
C CYS A 144 -2.47 -1.94 7.69
N GLY A 145 -2.66 -1.86 9.00
CA GLY A 145 -1.96 -2.78 9.87
C GLY A 145 -2.49 -2.80 11.30
N PHE A 146 -2.11 -3.86 12.00
CA PHE A 146 -2.42 -4.08 13.39
C PHE A 146 -1.24 -3.71 14.29
N SER A 147 -1.46 -2.98 15.39
CA SER A 147 -0.42 -2.71 16.38
C SER A 147 0.83 -2.11 15.70
N ALA A 148 2.00 -2.75 15.76
CA ALA A 148 3.22 -2.32 15.07
C ALA A 148 3.01 -2.09 13.56
N GLY A 149 2.13 -2.87 12.91
CA GLY A 149 1.75 -2.64 11.51
C GLY A 149 0.97 -1.34 11.31
N GLY A 150 0.18 -0.92 12.29
CA GLY A 150 -0.51 0.38 12.31
C GLY A 150 0.49 1.53 12.43
N PHE A 151 1.48 1.41 13.34
CA PHE A 151 2.60 2.36 13.45
C PHE A 151 3.35 2.48 12.13
N MET A 152 3.63 1.34 11.47
CA MET A 152 4.34 1.34 10.19
C MET A 152 3.51 1.97 9.07
N SER A 153 2.18 1.81 9.07
CA SER A 153 1.29 2.47 8.11
C SER A 153 1.33 4.00 8.26
N TYR A 154 1.35 4.51 9.50
CA TYR A 154 1.57 5.93 9.75
C TYR A 154 2.92 6.40 9.21
N ARG A 155 4.00 5.64 9.48
CA ARG A 155 5.34 5.97 9.01
C ARG A 155 5.39 6.05 7.47
N LEU A 156 4.80 5.09 6.78
CA LEU A 156 4.71 5.10 5.31
C LEU A 156 4.02 6.36 4.80
N ALA A 157 2.90 6.75 5.39
CA ALA A 157 2.16 7.94 4.97
C ALA A 157 2.88 9.25 5.32
N CYS A 158 3.70 9.28 6.38
CA CYS A 158 4.52 10.44 6.73
C CYS A 158 5.71 10.61 5.80
N GLU A 159 6.45 9.53 5.53
CA GLU A 159 7.69 9.58 4.76
C GLU A 159 7.44 9.54 3.24
N ARG A 160 6.34 8.89 2.81
CA ARG A 160 6.02 8.70 1.39
C ARG A 160 4.56 9.00 1.06
N PRO A 161 4.08 10.22 1.39
CA PRO A 161 2.72 10.64 1.06
C PRO A 161 2.44 10.65 -0.44
N ASP A 162 3.48 10.70 -1.26
CA ASP A 162 3.42 10.62 -2.73
C ASP A 162 2.97 9.24 -3.26
N ARG A 163 3.06 8.19 -2.42
CA ARG A 163 2.79 6.82 -2.84
C ARG A 163 1.45 6.27 -2.35
N PHE A 164 0.94 6.77 -1.24
CA PHE A 164 -0.24 6.21 -0.58
C PHE A 164 -1.46 7.10 -0.74
N GLU A 165 -2.58 6.53 -1.22
CA GLU A 165 -3.88 7.22 -1.29
C GLU A 165 -4.56 7.26 0.09
N ALA A 166 -4.46 6.20 0.85
CA ALA A 166 -5.00 6.13 2.20
C ALA A 166 -4.25 5.10 3.06
N ILE A 167 -4.34 5.31 4.37
CA ILE A 167 -3.88 4.33 5.36
C ILE A 167 -4.98 4.02 6.38
N ALA A 168 -4.85 2.84 7.01
CA ALA A 168 -5.65 2.49 8.18
C ALA A 168 -4.78 1.91 9.29
N SER A 169 -4.99 2.37 10.52
CA SER A 169 -4.30 1.85 11.69
C SER A 169 -5.31 1.24 12.66
N VAL A 170 -5.09 -0.01 13.04
CA VAL A 170 -5.89 -0.72 14.04
C VAL A 170 -5.04 -0.99 15.26
N ALA A 171 -5.43 -0.45 16.42
CA ALA A 171 -4.72 -0.56 17.70
C ALA A 171 -3.23 -0.15 17.61
N GLY A 172 -2.91 0.82 16.77
CA GLY A 172 -1.56 1.37 16.57
C GLY A 172 -1.60 2.90 16.54
N THR A 173 -0.60 3.56 17.13
CA THR A 173 -0.45 5.02 17.15
C THR A 173 0.85 5.43 16.45
N MET A 174 1.46 6.51 16.85
CA MET A 174 2.84 6.87 16.46
C MET A 174 3.72 6.94 17.71
N SER A 175 4.99 6.53 17.58
CA SER A 175 5.96 6.89 18.60
C SER A 175 6.14 8.41 18.65
N THR A 176 6.56 8.95 19.79
CA THR A 176 6.85 10.40 19.93
C THR A 176 7.89 10.86 18.91
N THR A 177 8.87 10.02 18.57
CA THR A 177 9.88 10.30 17.53
C THR A 177 9.27 10.37 16.14
N ALA A 178 8.50 9.33 15.75
CA ALA A 178 7.82 9.31 14.45
C ALA A 178 6.79 10.44 14.34
N PHE A 179 6.07 10.73 15.43
CA PHE A 179 5.11 11.82 15.48
C PHE A 179 5.80 13.17 15.24
N ALA A 180 6.89 13.45 15.95
CA ALA A 180 7.66 14.69 15.77
C ALA A 180 8.19 14.83 14.34
N ALA A 181 8.73 13.74 13.76
CA ALA A 181 9.22 13.74 12.39
C ALA A 181 8.08 13.97 11.36
N CYS A 182 6.85 13.57 11.70
CA CYS A 182 5.67 13.76 10.86
C CYS A 182 5.05 15.18 10.93
N GLN A 183 5.46 16.01 11.92
CA GLN A 183 4.97 17.38 12.12
C GLN A 183 5.65 18.40 11.20
N GLY A 184 5.69 18.12 9.91
CA GLY A 184 6.14 19.08 8.89
C GLY A 184 5.05 20.12 8.55
N PRO A 185 5.34 21.07 7.64
CA PRO A 185 4.34 21.97 7.10
C PRO A 185 3.19 21.17 6.48
N PRO A 186 1.96 21.76 6.37
CA PRO A 186 0.86 21.10 5.69
C PRO A 186 1.30 20.61 4.31
N LEU A 187 0.95 19.38 3.99
CA LEU A 187 1.26 18.83 2.67
C LEU A 187 0.49 19.58 1.59
N PRO A 188 1.08 19.77 0.40
CA PRO A 188 0.30 20.18 -0.76
C PRO A 188 -0.89 19.23 -0.95
N PRO A 189 -2.05 19.73 -1.42
CA PRO A 189 -3.25 18.91 -1.61
C PRO A 189 -3.01 17.61 -2.40
N SER A 190 -2.06 17.64 -3.35
CA SER A 190 -1.66 16.46 -4.14
C SER A 190 -1.04 15.31 -3.32
N PHE A 191 -0.65 15.55 -2.07
CA PHE A 191 -0.02 14.57 -1.19
C PHE A 191 -0.84 14.28 0.07
N HIS A 192 -2.12 14.64 0.07
CA HIS A 192 -2.99 14.30 1.19
C HIS A 192 -3.28 12.79 1.20
N VAL A 193 -2.90 12.13 2.29
CA VAL A 193 -3.21 10.72 2.55
C VAL A 193 -4.42 10.66 3.48
N ARG A 194 -5.48 9.95 3.07
CA ARG A 194 -6.67 9.74 3.91
C ARG A 194 -6.33 8.80 5.07
N LEU A 195 -6.94 9.02 6.23
CA LEU A 195 -6.70 8.21 7.44
C LEU A 195 -7.99 7.58 7.95
N LEU A 196 -7.95 6.26 8.20
CA LEU A 196 -8.86 5.56 9.11
C LEU A 196 -8.09 5.09 10.35
N HIS A 197 -8.50 5.52 11.53
CA HIS A 197 -7.93 5.06 12.79
C HIS A 197 -8.99 4.29 13.58
N ILE A 198 -8.63 3.11 14.10
CA ILE A 198 -9.50 2.25 14.92
C ILE A 198 -8.76 1.94 16.20
N HIS A 199 -9.32 2.30 17.37
CA HIS A 199 -8.63 2.09 18.65
C HIS A 199 -9.58 1.82 19.81
N GLY A 200 -9.23 0.85 20.65
CA GLY A 200 -9.95 0.50 21.85
C GLY A 200 -9.55 1.39 23.04
N THR A 201 -10.52 1.92 23.79
CA THR A 201 -10.22 2.76 24.97
C THR A 201 -9.64 1.98 26.15
N SER A 202 -9.82 0.64 26.16
CA SER A 202 -9.27 -0.28 27.15
C SER A 202 -8.07 -1.07 26.62
N ASP A 203 -7.37 -0.54 25.61
CA ASP A 203 -6.16 -1.15 25.07
C ASP A 203 -5.03 -1.07 26.11
N GLY A 204 -4.66 -2.23 26.65
CA GLY A 204 -3.62 -2.38 27.66
C GLY A 204 -2.20 -2.52 27.09
N VAL A 205 -2.02 -2.58 25.77
CA VAL A 205 -0.73 -2.74 25.10
C VAL A 205 -0.28 -1.43 24.45
N VAL A 206 -1.11 -0.86 23.58
CA VAL A 206 -0.91 0.47 23.00
C VAL A 206 -1.98 1.38 23.61
N SER A 207 -1.63 2.03 24.70
CA SER A 207 -2.58 2.84 25.47
C SER A 207 -3.29 3.87 24.57
N TYR A 208 -4.63 3.89 24.65
CA TYR A 208 -5.45 4.91 24.00
C TYR A 208 -5.01 6.33 24.34
N ALA A 209 -4.69 6.55 25.62
CA ALA A 209 -4.25 7.85 26.15
C ALA A 209 -2.77 8.18 25.82
N GLY A 210 -2.07 7.28 25.14
CA GLY A 210 -0.63 7.41 24.91
C GLY A 210 0.20 6.98 26.11
N GLY A 211 1.48 7.36 26.11
CA GLY A 211 2.45 6.96 27.13
C GLY A 211 3.44 5.92 26.61
N ASN A 212 4.46 5.60 27.41
CA ASN A 212 5.52 4.66 27.04
C ASN A 212 6.20 5.00 25.69
N GLY A 213 6.43 6.30 25.44
CA GLY A 213 7.05 6.77 24.19
C GLY A 213 6.11 6.85 22.99
N ASN A 214 4.80 6.68 23.18
CA ASN A 214 3.79 6.81 22.14
C ASN A 214 2.85 7.99 22.41
N VAL A 215 2.37 8.63 21.35
CA VAL A 215 1.30 9.63 21.44
C VAL A 215 -0.08 8.95 21.55
N SER A 216 -1.08 9.68 22.06
CA SER A 216 -2.44 9.12 22.15
C SER A 216 -3.09 8.88 20.79
N ALA A 217 -4.10 8.02 20.75
CA ALA A 217 -4.92 7.79 19.56
C ALA A 217 -5.53 9.11 19.06
N GLU A 218 -6.06 9.93 19.95
CA GLU A 218 -6.64 11.23 19.61
C GLU A 218 -5.59 12.20 19.05
N GLN A 219 -4.37 12.24 19.60
CA GLN A 219 -3.28 13.07 19.07
C GLN A 219 -2.91 12.65 17.65
N CYS A 220 -2.84 11.34 17.36
CA CYS A 220 -2.61 10.86 16.00
C CYS A 220 -3.69 11.38 15.04
N VAL A 221 -4.97 11.23 15.41
CA VAL A 221 -6.11 11.66 14.58
C VAL A 221 -6.09 13.17 14.37
N GLN A 222 -5.92 13.95 15.44
CA GLN A 222 -5.93 15.41 15.37
C GLN A 222 -4.76 15.96 14.53
N SER A 223 -3.58 15.36 14.64
CA SER A 223 -2.46 15.76 13.78
C SER A 223 -2.76 15.52 12.30
N TRP A 224 -3.49 14.45 12.00
CA TRP A 224 -3.90 14.15 10.62
C TRP A 224 -5.00 15.07 10.11
N VAL A 225 -5.95 15.46 10.98
CA VAL A 225 -6.98 16.47 10.68
C VAL A 225 -6.33 17.79 10.26
N VAL A 226 -5.32 18.24 11.02
CA VAL A 226 -4.55 19.46 10.69
C VAL A 226 -3.77 19.27 9.39
N ARG A 227 -3.05 18.15 9.25
CA ARG A 227 -2.19 17.85 8.09
C ARG A 227 -2.99 17.77 6.79
N ALA A 228 -4.19 17.19 6.81
CA ALA A 228 -5.08 17.05 5.68
C ALA A 228 -6.03 18.24 5.51
N GLN A 229 -5.86 19.29 6.33
CA GLN A 229 -6.70 20.50 6.31
C GLN A 229 -8.21 20.19 6.36
N CYS A 230 -8.57 19.28 7.25
CA CYS A 230 -9.96 18.91 7.49
C CYS A 230 -10.66 19.93 8.42
N PRO A 231 -12.01 19.97 8.44
CA PRO A 231 -12.75 20.65 9.49
C PRO A 231 -12.33 20.14 10.86
N SER A 232 -12.16 21.03 11.85
CA SER A 232 -11.74 20.66 13.21
C SER A 232 -12.85 19.94 13.99
N GLN A 233 -14.11 20.13 13.60
CA GLN A 233 -15.27 19.49 14.22
C GLN A 233 -15.73 18.31 13.38
N PRO A 234 -15.78 17.09 13.94
CA PRO A 234 -16.26 15.92 13.23
C PRO A 234 -17.80 15.84 13.23
N VAL A 235 -18.33 15.14 12.26
CA VAL A 235 -19.64 14.52 12.42
C VAL A 235 -19.44 13.24 13.24
N VAL A 236 -20.19 13.10 14.34
CA VAL A 236 -20.10 11.95 15.24
C VAL A 236 -21.34 11.08 15.09
N VAL A 237 -21.14 9.78 14.86
CA VAL A 237 -22.22 8.81 14.72
C VAL A 237 -21.91 7.60 15.59
N ALA A 238 -22.83 7.25 16.50
CA ALA A 238 -22.75 5.99 17.22
C ALA A 238 -23.14 4.84 16.28
N LEU A 239 -22.31 3.80 16.18
CA LEU A 239 -22.69 2.59 15.48
C LEU A 239 -23.70 1.79 16.32
N PRO A 240 -24.61 1.04 15.67
CA PRO A 240 -25.49 0.13 16.39
C PRO A 240 -24.70 -0.87 17.24
N ASN A 241 -25.02 -0.96 18.52
CA ASN A 241 -24.48 -1.98 19.42
C ASN A 241 -25.27 -3.28 19.24
N THR A 242 -24.86 -4.08 18.27
CA THR A 242 -25.57 -5.31 17.85
C THR A 242 -25.13 -6.53 18.66
N TYR A 243 -23.94 -6.48 19.25
CA TYR A 243 -23.40 -7.55 20.09
C TYR A 243 -23.08 -7.05 21.51
N THR A 244 -24.14 -6.80 22.28
CA THR A 244 -24.06 -6.22 23.63
C THR A 244 -23.27 -7.05 24.65
N ALA A 245 -23.06 -8.35 24.38
CA ALA A 245 -22.36 -9.27 25.27
C ALA A 245 -20.83 -9.01 25.34
N ASP A 246 -20.26 -8.25 24.42
CA ASP A 246 -18.84 -7.89 24.47
C ASP A 246 -18.58 -6.67 25.37
N GLY A 247 -19.63 -5.96 25.82
CA GLY A 247 -19.51 -4.83 26.74
C GLY A 247 -18.78 -3.62 26.12
N SER A 248 -18.73 -3.51 24.80
CA SER A 248 -18.12 -2.40 24.11
C SER A 248 -19.10 -1.67 23.17
N THR A 249 -18.81 -0.42 22.84
CA THR A 249 -19.59 0.40 21.91
C THR A 249 -18.66 1.14 20.96
N VAL A 250 -19.18 1.60 19.84
CA VAL A 250 -18.37 2.28 18.81
C VAL A 250 -18.97 3.63 18.45
N GLU A 251 -18.11 4.64 18.43
CA GLU A 251 -18.41 5.95 17.88
C GLU A 251 -17.50 6.23 16.67
N GLU A 252 -18.09 6.63 15.56
CA GLU A 252 -17.39 7.10 14.37
C GLU A 252 -17.30 8.62 14.38
N PHE A 253 -16.09 9.14 14.37
CA PHE A 253 -15.77 10.56 14.20
C PHE A 253 -15.30 10.78 12.77
N ARG A 254 -16.05 11.50 11.97
CA ARG A 254 -15.75 11.78 10.57
C ARG A 254 -15.42 13.24 10.36
N TYR A 255 -14.18 13.52 9.97
CA TYR A 255 -13.68 14.84 9.58
C TYR A 255 -13.66 14.89 8.04
N ALA A 256 -14.64 15.55 7.44
CA ALA A 256 -14.80 15.67 5.98
C ALA A 256 -15.76 16.82 5.63
N PRO A 257 -15.65 17.42 4.44
CA PRO A 257 -14.57 17.22 3.48
C PRO A 257 -13.28 17.91 3.95
N CYS A 258 -12.15 17.25 3.78
CA CYS A 258 -10.85 17.89 3.94
C CYS A 258 -10.50 18.69 2.67
N ALA A 259 -9.38 19.42 2.66
CA ALA A 259 -8.95 20.15 1.48
C ALA A 259 -8.98 19.23 0.23
N PRO A 260 -9.37 19.76 -0.93
CA PRO A 260 -9.46 18.96 -2.15
C PRO A 260 -8.15 18.24 -2.42
N LEU A 261 -8.23 16.96 -2.71
CA LEU A 261 -7.09 16.23 -3.26
C LEU A 261 -6.70 16.90 -4.58
N GLY A 262 -5.41 17.06 -4.84
CA GLY A 262 -4.89 17.74 -6.03
C GLY A 262 -5.43 17.17 -7.35
N PRO A 263 -4.97 17.70 -8.50
CA PRO A 263 -5.53 17.36 -9.81
C PRO A 263 -5.64 15.86 -10.04
N VAL A 264 -6.69 15.45 -10.72
CA VAL A 264 -6.93 14.08 -11.18
C VAL A 264 -5.67 13.55 -11.89
N GLY A 265 -5.14 12.41 -11.42
CA GLY A 265 -3.85 11.85 -11.92
C GLY A 265 -2.73 11.86 -10.90
N THR A 266 -2.86 12.62 -9.82
CA THR A 266 -2.06 12.51 -8.61
C THR A 266 -2.81 11.68 -7.58
N ASN A 267 -2.16 11.25 -6.49
CA ASN A 267 -2.73 10.41 -5.46
C ASN A 267 -4.20 10.75 -5.15
N GLY A 268 -5.14 9.81 -5.29
CA GLY A 268 -6.52 9.96 -4.86
C GLY A 268 -7.51 10.52 -5.87
N ALA A 269 -7.43 10.13 -7.13
CA ALA A 269 -8.35 10.51 -8.20
C ALA A 269 -9.82 10.64 -7.75
N GLY A 270 -10.28 11.88 -7.54
CA GLY A 270 -11.69 12.24 -7.37
C GLY A 270 -12.33 11.92 -6.02
N ARG A 271 -11.62 11.35 -5.05
CA ARG A 271 -12.17 11.12 -3.71
C ARG A 271 -11.85 12.30 -2.79
N PRO A 272 -12.82 12.86 -2.07
CA PRO A 272 -12.55 13.93 -1.13
C PRO A 272 -11.61 13.43 -0.02
N GLY A 273 -10.69 14.27 0.42
CA GLY A 273 -9.90 14.01 1.61
C GLY A 273 -10.83 13.77 2.81
N GLN A 274 -10.48 12.79 3.64
CA GLN A 274 -11.20 12.54 4.90
C GLN A 274 -10.30 11.88 5.93
N VAL A 275 -10.59 12.17 7.18
CA VAL A 275 -10.06 11.48 8.35
C VAL A 275 -11.22 10.85 9.10
N VAL A 276 -11.12 9.56 9.39
CA VAL A 276 -12.17 8.82 10.13
C VAL A 276 -11.53 8.16 11.34
N PHE A 277 -12.18 8.30 12.48
CA PHE A 277 -11.78 7.64 13.71
C PHE A 277 -12.93 6.79 14.26
N LEU A 278 -12.69 5.49 14.42
CA LEU A 278 -13.58 4.57 15.12
C LEU A 278 -13.03 4.37 16.55
N LYS A 279 -13.65 5.05 17.51
CA LYS A 279 -13.36 4.92 18.92
C LYS A 279 -14.18 3.76 19.49
N VAL A 280 -13.49 2.71 19.93
CA VAL A 280 -14.13 1.52 20.50
C VAL A 280 -14.08 1.62 22.03
N THR A 281 -15.13 2.13 22.64
CA THR A 281 -15.23 2.23 24.10
C THR A 281 -15.34 0.86 24.71
N GLY A 282 -14.46 0.53 25.68
CA GLY A 282 -14.35 -0.81 26.26
C GLY A 282 -13.59 -1.84 25.41
N GLY A 283 -13.20 -1.49 24.19
CA GLY A 283 -12.39 -2.36 23.32
C GLY A 283 -10.95 -2.49 23.81
N GLY A 284 -10.35 -3.68 23.62
CA GLY A 284 -8.95 -3.97 23.97
C GLY A 284 -8.00 -3.83 22.80
N HIS A 285 -6.78 -4.41 22.93
CA HIS A 285 -5.76 -4.47 21.85
C HIS A 285 -6.13 -5.58 20.85
N THR A 286 -7.11 -5.33 20.00
CA THR A 286 -7.74 -6.34 19.17
C THR A 286 -8.06 -5.82 17.77
N TRP A 287 -8.36 -6.77 16.86
CA TRP A 287 -8.91 -6.48 15.54
C TRP A 287 -10.42 -6.62 15.61
N PRO A 288 -11.22 -5.56 15.58
CA PRO A 288 -12.68 -5.64 15.68
C PRO A 288 -13.30 -6.56 14.62
N GLY A 289 -14.30 -7.33 15.05
CA GLY A 289 -15.01 -8.30 14.22
C GLY A 289 -14.36 -9.69 14.19
N ASN A 290 -13.18 -9.89 14.75
CA ASN A 290 -12.61 -11.22 14.88
C ASN A 290 -13.41 -12.06 15.90
N THR A 291 -13.46 -13.38 15.68
CA THR A 291 -14.15 -14.31 16.59
C THR A 291 -13.40 -14.52 17.91
N ALA A 292 -12.07 -14.31 17.88
CA ALA A 292 -11.20 -14.37 19.03
C ALA A 292 -10.19 -13.22 18.99
N PRO A 293 -9.72 -12.73 20.15
CA PRO A 293 -8.66 -11.73 20.15
C PRO A 293 -7.39 -12.30 19.52
N LEU A 294 -6.74 -11.54 18.65
CA LEU A 294 -5.37 -11.83 18.24
C LEU A 294 -4.51 -11.79 19.51
N PHE A 295 -4.00 -12.95 19.93
CA PHE A 295 -3.20 -13.13 21.16
C PHE A 295 -3.91 -12.92 22.50
N GLY A 296 -5.23 -12.93 22.59
CA GLY A 296 -5.95 -12.82 23.86
C GLY A 296 -5.76 -11.47 24.58
N LEU A 297 -5.47 -10.39 23.86
CA LEU A 297 -5.09 -9.07 24.42
C LEU A 297 -6.30 -8.16 24.63
N GLY A 298 -7.35 -8.65 25.27
CA GLY A 298 -8.48 -7.84 25.71
C GLY A 298 -9.75 -8.08 24.92
N ASN A 299 -10.71 -7.19 25.12
CA ASN A 299 -12.06 -7.30 24.58
C ASN A 299 -12.14 -7.03 23.09
N VAL A 300 -12.79 -7.90 22.33
CA VAL A 300 -13.02 -7.76 20.88
C VAL A 300 -14.41 -7.20 20.64
N ASN A 301 -14.50 -5.99 20.12
CA ASN A 301 -15.78 -5.47 19.63
C ASN A 301 -16.26 -6.28 18.41
N ARG A 302 -17.54 -6.62 18.38
CA ARG A 302 -18.18 -7.44 17.34
C ARG A 302 -19.30 -6.71 16.60
N ASP A 303 -19.47 -5.41 16.83
CA ASP A 303 -20.49 -4.61 16.14
C ASP A 303 -20.15 -4.31 14.68
N PHE A 304 -18.88 -4.41 14.32
CA PHE A 304 -18.43 -4.21 12.96
C PHE A 304 -17.20 -5.06 12.62
N GLN A 305 -16.92 -5.19 11.32
CA GLN A 305 -15.75 -5.88 10.79
C GLN A 305 -14.71 -4.85 10.36
N ALA A 306 -13.57 -4.79 11.06
CA ALA A 306 -12.53 -3.79 10.77
C ALA A 306 -12.03 -3.90 9.32
N SER A 307 -11.81 -5.11 8.81
CA SER A 307 -11.34 -5.32 7.42
C SER A 307 -12.35 -4.78 6.40
N ALA A 308 -13.66 -5.00 6.59
CA ALA A 308 -14.68 -4.47 5.70
C ALA A 308 -14.71 -2.94 5.74
N ARG A 309 -14.65 -2.34 6.94
CA ARG A 309 -14.58 -0.88 7.10
C ARG A 309 -13.33 -0.27 6.46
N ILE A 310 -12.19 -0.96 6.52
CA ILE A 310 -10.96 -0.55 5.87
C ILE A 310 -11.12 -0.58 4.34
N MET A 311 -11.67 -1.66 3.79
CA MET A 311 -11.88 -1.77 2.34
C MET A 311 -12.90 -0.75 1.82
N ASP A 312 -14.00 -0.51 2.55
CA ASP A 312 -14.96 0.56 2.25
C ASP A 312 -14.30 1.94 2.26
N PHE A 313 -13.48 2.21 3.27
CA PHE A 313 -12.76 3.47 3.38
C PHE A 313 -11.76 3.66 2.24
N PHE A 314 -11.03 2.61 1.88
CA PHE A 314 -10.03 2.67 0.80
C PHE A 314 -10.67 2.78 -0.57
N LEU A 315 -11.66 1.94 -0.86
CA LEU A 315 -12.15 1.71 -2.22
C LEU A 315 -13.59 2.16 -2.46
N GLY A 316 -14.30 2.53 -1.40
CA GLY A 316 -15.73 2.87 -1.42
C GLY A 316 -16.59 1.61 -1.25
N SER A 317 -17.81 1.78 -0.73
CA SER A 317 -18.76 0.69 -0.54
C SER A 317 -19.01 -0.02 -1.87
N GLY A 318 -18.65 -1.29 -1.93
CA GLY A 318 -18.50 -2.12 -3.12
C GLY A 318 -19.74 -2.32 -3.99
N ALA A 319 -20.19 -1.26 -4.64
CA ALA A 319 -20.78 -1.43 -5.95
C ALA A 319 -19.59 -1.76 -6.88
N ALA A 320 -19.60 -2.97 -7.47
CA ALA A 320 -18.72 -3.25 -8.59
C ALA A 320 -18.77 -2.04 -9.52
N ALA A 321 -17.66 -1.30 -9.62
CA ALA A 321 -17.56 -0.25 -10.62
C ALA A 321 -17.73 -0.96 -11.96
N THR A 322 -18.95 -0.93 -12.49
CA THR A 322 -19.18 -1.31 -13.87
C THR A 322 -18.31 -0.35 -14.68
N SER A 323 -17.59 -0.88 -15.63
CA SER A 323 -16.65 -0.16 -16.49
C SER A 323 -17.26 1.05 -17.23
N SER A 324 -18.55 1.33 -17.04
CA SER A 324 -19.30 2.42 -17.66
C SER A 324 -19.37 3.72 -16.86
N GLU A 325 -18.94 3.77 -15.59
CA GLU A 325 -18.97 5.00 -14.75
C GLU A 325 -17.57 5.60 -14.48
N LEU A 326 -16.53 5.01 -15.02
CA LEU A 326 -15.24 5.69 -15.02
C LEU A 326 -15.26 6.73 -16.14
N PRO A 327 -15.04 8.02 -15.82
CA PRO A 327 -14.75 8.98 -16.88
C PRO A 327 -13.61 8.39 -17.71
N ASN A 328 -13.73 8.48 -19.01
CA ASN A 328 -12.81 7.95 -20.01
C ASN A 328 -11.47 8.71 -19.92
N PHE A 329 -10.76 8.53 -18.81
CA PHE A 329 -9.40 9.00 -18.68
C PHE A 329 -8.49 7.91 -19.21
N THR A 330 -7.87 8.19 -20.32
CA THR A 330 -6.68 7.48 -20.77
C THR A 330 -5.60 7.67 -19.69
N ASP A 331 -5.65 6.85 -18.62
CA ASP A 331 -4.51 6.59 -17.74
C ASP A 331 -3.45 5.91 -18.61
N LYS A 332 -2.84 6.65 -19.49
CA LYS A 332 -1.58 6.24 -20.06
C LYS A 332 -0.62 6.22 -18.88
N ASN A 333 -0.25 5.02 -18.43
CA ASN A 333 1.03 4.90 -17.75
C ASN A 333 2.03 5.67 -18.61
N PRO A 334 2.79 6.64 -18.07
CA PRO A 334 3.75 7.37 -18.87
C PRO A 334 4.60 6.34 -19.58
N THR A 335 4.68 6.46 -20.90
CA THR A 335 5.59 5.63 -21.67
C THR A 335 6.99 5.91 -21.18
N TRP A 336 7.89 4.96 -21.31
CA TRP A 336 9.30 5.18 -20.92
C TRP A 336 9.91 6.40 -21.63
N SER A 337 9.40 6.79 -22.80
CA SER A 337 9.79 8.06 -23.44
C SER A 337 9.32 9.26 -22.64
N GLU A 338 8.09 9.28 -22.12
CA GLU A 338 7.58 10.39 -21.29
C GLU A 338 8.31 10.48 -19.94
N VAL A 339 8.70 9.34 -19.35
CA VAL A 339 9.56 9.31 -18.15
C VAL A 339 10.96 9.86 -18.46
N LEU A 340 11.52 9.51 -19.63
CA LEU A 340 12.83 9.97 -20.05
C LEU A 340 12.84 11.46 -20.46
N ASP A 341 11.72 11.95 -21.01
CA ASP A 341 11.57 13.36 -21.37
C ASP A 341 11.35 14.26 -20.14
N GLY A 342 10.82 13.71 -19.05
CA GLY A 342 10.69 14.38 -17.74
C GLY A 342 11.98 14.49 -16.93
N LEU A 343 13.10 13.91 -17.39
CA LEU A 343 14.39 14.04 -16.74
C LEU A 343 15.03 15.40 -17.10
N SER A 344 15.19 16.27 -16.12
CA SER A 344 15.94 17.52 -16.25
C SER A 344 17.44 17.22 -16.19
N LEU A 345 18.19 17.70 -17.18
CA LEU A 345 19.66 17.68 -17.20
C LEU A 345 20.15 19.01 -16.66
N SER A 346 20.85 18.99 -15.52
CA SER A 346 21.70 20.13 -15.14
C SER A 346 22.89 20.20 -16.09
N ASN A 347 23.26 21.42 -16.50
CA ASN A 347 24.47 21.66 -17.31
C ASN A 347 25.76 21.59 -16.48
N ASP A 348 25.66 21.40 -15.15
CA ASP A 348 26.81 21.25 -14.25
C ASP A 348 27.11 19.75 -14.05
N PRO A 349 28.28 19.28 -14.51
CA PRO A 349 28.71 17.89 -14.37
C PRO A 349 28.90 17.44 -12.91
N SER A 350 28.96 18.37 -11.95
CA SER A 350 29.09 18.06 -10.52
C SER A 350 27.73 17.76 -9.81
N GLU A 351 26.60 18.12 -10.41
CA GLU A 351 25.32 18.10 -9.74
C GLU A 351 24.56 16.77 -9.87
N GLY A 352 24.90 15.86 -10.75
CA GLY A 352 24.21 14.59 -10.95
C GLY A 352 22.86 14.74 -11.67
N LEU A 353 22.26 13.62 -11.99
CA LEU A 353 20.96 13.54 -12.64
C LEU A 353 19.85 13.51 -11.59
N TRP A 354 18.81 14.33 -11.80
CA TRP A 354 17.63 14.34 -10.94
C TRP A 354 16.42 13.94 -11.78
N ASP A 355 15.56 13.06 -11.25
CA ASP A 355 14.28 12.81 -11.88
C ASP A 355 13.26 13.89 -11.48
N PHE A 356 12.10 13.85 -12.12
CA PHE A 356 10.97 14.76 -11.86
C PHE A 356 10.52 14.77 -10.39
N TRP A 357 10.91 13.75 -9.60
CA TRP A 357 10.58 13.59 -8.18
C TRP A 357 11.72 14.00 -7.25
N GLY A 358 12.80 14.63 -7.77
CA GLY A 358 13.93 15.10 -6.96
C GLY A 358 14.87 13.99 -6.48
N ARG A 359 14.90 12.81 -7.13
CA ARG A 359 15.85 11.74 -6.82
C ARG A 359 17.13 11.94 -7.63
N ARG A 360 18.27 11.87 -6.91
CA ARG A 360 19.58 12.00 -7.52
C ARG A 360 20.09 10.65 -8.01
N TYR A 361 20.54 10.60 -9.26
CA TYR A 361 21.19 9.44 -9.87
C TYR A 361 22.67 9.74 -10.06
N PRO A 362 23.59 8.84 -9.68
CA PRO A 362 25.01 9.04 -9.91
C PRO A 362 25.29 9.06 -11.42
N VAL A 363 26.04 10.06 -11.86
CA VAL A 363 26.59 10.11 -13.22
C VAL A 363 27.96 9.44 -13.16
N HIS A 364 28.11 8.28 -13.81
CA HIS A 364 29.41 7.64 -13.93
C HIS A 364 30.05 7.92 -15.30
N PRO A 365 31.32 8.33 -15.34
CA PRO A 365 32.06 8.39 -16.60
C PRO A 365 32.28 6.97 -17.13
N THR A 366 32.15 6.85 -18.45
CA THR A 366 32.21 5.64 -19.24
C THR A 366 33.34 4.69 -18.88
N ASN A 367 33.05 3.54 -18.28
CA ASN A 367 33.80 2.31 -18.47
C ASN A 367 32.77 1.18 -18.48
N HIS A 368 32.74 0.41 -19.57
CA HIS A 368 31.90 -0.76 -19.76
C HIS A 368 32.30 -1.89 -18.80
N GLY A 369 31.81 -1.85 -17.58
CA GLY A 369 31.98 -2.91 -16.60
C GLY A 369 30.64 -3.27 -15.95
N ASP A 370 30.40 -4.53 -15.84
CA ASP A 370 29.25 -5.25 -15.30
C ASP A 370 28.39 -4.51 -14.27
N TYR A 371 27.22 -4.01 -14.74
CA TYR A 371 26.17 -3.52 -13.87
C TYR A 371 24.87 -4.29 -14.15
N ASP A 372 24.28 -4.86 -13.12
CA ASP A 372 23.15 -5.76 -13.25
C ASP A 372 21.81 -5.10 -13.63
N SER A 373 21.64 -3.80 -13.36
CA SER A 373 20.48 -3.00 -13.78
C SER A 373 20.69 -1.51 -13.57
N GLY A 374 20.07 -0.63 -14.36
CA GLY A 374 20.11 0.82 -14.17
C GLY A 374 19.82 1.64 -15.42
N LEU A 375 19.64 2.95 -15.22
CA LEU A 375 19.57 3.95 -16.28
C LEU A 375 20.97 4.54 -16.50
N TRP A 376 21.43 4.52 -17.76
CA TRP A 376 22.75 5.01 -18.14
C TRP A 376 22.62 6.14 -19.17
N LEU A 377 23.41 7.18 -18.99
CA LEU A 377 23.55 8.25 -19.96
C LEU A 377 24.98 8.31 -20.44
N THR A 378 25.16 8.29 -21.74
CA THR A 378 26.45 8.57 -22.37
C THR A 378 26.36 9.83 -23.21
N ARG A 379 27.34 10.70 -23.10
CA ARG A 379 27.48 11.88 -23.95
C ARG A 379 28.69 11.71 -24.85
N TYR A 380 28.43 11.69 -26.14
CA TYR A 380 29.50 11.64 -27.13
C TYR A 380 29.25 12.72 -28.19
N GLN A 381 30.28 13.56 -28.45
CA GLN A 381 30.24 14.66 -29.42
C GLN A 381 29.01 15.60 -29.28
N GLY A 382 28.64 15.91 -28.05
CA GLY A 382 27.51 16.81 -27.78
C GLY A 382 26.10 16.16 -27.83
N GLN A 383 25.98 14.88 -28.24
CA GLN A 383 24.75 14.14 -28.19
C GLN A 383 24.68 13.27 -26.94
N THR A 384 23.51 13.27 -26.27
CA THR A 384 23.26 12.46 -25.11
C THR A 384 22.44 11.23 -25.52
N THR A 385 22.97 10.04 -25.29
CA THR A 385 22.25 8.77 -25.51
C THR A 385 21.84 8.17 -24.19
N LYS A 386 20.58 7.83 -24.07
CA LYS A 386 19.99 7.22 -22.87
C LYS A 386 19.93 5.71 -23.04
N TRP A 387 20.39 4.97 -22.06
CA TRP A 387 20.35 3.51 -22.04
C TRP A 387 19.67 3.02 -20.76
N LEU A 388 18.80 2.05 -20.90
CA LEU A 388 18.15 1.35 -19.76
C LEU A 388 18.47 -0.14 -19.88
N LYS A 389 19.12 -0.70 -18.85
CA LYS A 389 19.25 -2.14 -18.70
C LYS A 389 18.28 -2.59 -17.61
N LEU A 390 17.32 -3.41 -17.98
CA LEU A 390 16.38 -4.02 -17.04
C LEU A 390 17.06 -5.21 -16.34
N PRO A 391 16.75 -5.49 -15.07
CA PRO A 391 17.18 -6.72 -14.42
C PRO A 391 16.61 -7.93 -15.18
N GLN A 392 17.46 -8.94 -15.38
CA GLN A 392 17.07 -10.23 -15.96
C GLN A 392 16.23 -11.06 -14.99
#